data_eae9581534cc8e2383cb3838aeaf9cd4
#
_entry.id   eae9581534cc8e2383cb3838aeaf9cd4
#
_cell.length_a   1.000
_cell.length_b   1.000
_cell.length_c   1.000
_cell.angle_alpha   90.00
_cell.angle_beta   90.00
_cell.angle_gamma   90.00
#
_symmetry.space_group_name_H-M   'P 1'
#
loop_
_entity.id
_entity.type
_entity.pdbx_description
1 polymer ?
#
loop_
_entity_poly.entity_id
_entity_poly.type
_entity_poly.pdbx_seq_one_letter_code
_entity_poly.pdbx_strand_id
1 'polypeptide(L)'
;MHQNNKLRAKDLFMTAIKSMTGYASMQTCDPSNNDVISIAIKAVNSRYLESLCSCNYELGSLEQEINRILKNKIKRGKINISISYQPQASNALELNTQVLNSVLDHLSIIQKEIKLRNEANHTDYLFDALRILTFPGVAINHAHNADSSSQAIICSTISPEQEQIILNLFNQVLAKFDQQRIKEGEALQAILEQKINKVEELLSFIGAKQPYLVSMERDRLMQKIKGLKIDIDPSRFESEVALLSQKSDITEEYDRLKCHTKAVLELIQPNDQPYEATGKKLDFLMQELMRETNTLASKASTLDLVDIAVELKVLIDQMREQIQNIE
;
A
#
# COMPACT_ATOMS: atom_id res chain seq x y z
N MET A 1 34.98 18.11 11.74
CA MET A 1 33.77 17.31 12.03
C MET A 1 32.48 17.83 11.40
N HIS A 2 32.44 19.00 10.77
CA HIS A 2 31.19 19.56 10.15
C HIS A 2 30.99 19.21 8.66
N GLN A 3 31.98 18.66 7.96
CA GLN A 3 31.86 18.30 6.54
C GLN A 3 31.27 16.90 6.30
N ASN A 4 31.42 15.96 7.25
CA ASN A 4 30.88 14.60 7.10
C ASN A 4 29.35 14.50 7.29
N ASN A 5 28.70 15.48 7.93
CA ASN A 5 27.25 15.50 8.10
C ASN A 5 26.50 16.05 6.87
N LYS A 6 27.16 16.86 6.05
CA LYS A 6 26.55 17.37 4.80
C LYS A 6 26.58 16.36 3.65
N LEU A 7 27.55 15.45 3.63
CA LEU A 7 27.62 14.36 2.66
C LEU A 7 26.55 13.27 2.94
N ARG A 8 26.32 12.90 4.22
CA ARG A 8 25.24 11.97 4.61
C ARG A 8 23.82 12.50 4.35
N ALA A 9 23.61 13.82 4.38
CA ALA A 9 22.31 14.42 4.05
C ALA A 9 22.06 14.50 2.54
N LYS A 10 23.09 14.52 1.69
CA LYS A 10 22.96 14.50 0.23
C LYS A 10 22.70 13.09 -0.32
N ASP A 11 23.25 12.06 0.32
CA ASP A 11 23.00 10.66 -0.06
C ASP A 11 21.57 10.17 0.31
N LEU A 12 20.86 10.90 1.18
CA LEU A 12 19.47 10.58 1.52
C LEU A 12 18.43 11.12 0.52
N PHE A 13 18.86 11.89 -0.50
CA PHE A 13 17.98 12.44 -1.53
C PHE A 13 18.13 11.79 -2.91
N MET A 14 18.91 10.73 -3.05
CA MET A 14 18.80 9.85 -4.22
C MET A 14 17.46 9.14 -4.09
N THR A 15 16.53 9.53 -4.93
CA THR A 15 15.13 9.09 -4.89
C THR A 15 15.05 7.61 -5.25
N ALA A 16 15.13 6.75 -4.24
CA ALA A 16 14.84 5.33 -4.38
C ALA A 16 13.35 5.13 -4.68
N ILE A 17 13.00 4.16 -5.52
CA ILE A 17 11.62 3.74 -5.75
C ILE A 17 10.95 3.47 -4.41
N LYS A 18 9.74 4.02 -4.19
CA LYS A 18 8.97 3.79 -2.98
C LYS A 18 7.80 2.86 -3.26
N SER A 19 7.57 1.92 -2.36
CA SER A 19 6.35 1.11 -2.40
C SER A 19 5.12 1.91 -1.99
N MET A 20 3.96 1.62 -2.61
CA MET A 20 2.65 2.14 -2.16
C MET A 20 2.13 1.42 -0.93
N THR A 21 2.67 0.25 -0.59
CA THR A 21 2.28 -0.53 0.58
C THR A 21 3.25 -0.28 1.73
N GLY A 22 2.77 -0.47 2.95
CA GLY A 22 3.61 -0.34 4.14
C GLY A 22 2.78 -0.37 5.41
N TYR A 23 3.48 -0.62 6.52
CA TYR A 23 2.90 -0.60 7.85
C TYR A 23 3.94 -0.10 8.86
N ALA A 24 3.56 0.86 9.69
CA ALA A 24 4.36 1.27 10.82
C ALA A 24 3.48 1.55 12.01
N SER A 25 3.96 1.20 13.20
CA SER A 25 3.30 1.53 14.46
C SER A 25 4.32 1.92 15.50
N MET A 26 3.92 2.82 16.38
CA MET A 26 4.65 3.20 17.59
C MET A 26 3.66 3.54 18.69
N GLN A 27 4.15 3.43 19.90
CA GLN A 27 3.43 3.83 21.10
C GLN A 27 4.34 4.69 22.00
N THR A 28 3.72 5.59 22.73
CA THR A 28 4.38 6.41 23.76
C THR A 28 3.48 6.53 24.97
N CYS A 29 4.08 6.86 26.12
CA CYS A 29 3.33 7.19 27.32
C CYS A 29 3.32 8.72 27.47
N ASP A 30 2.18 9.27 27.82
CA ASP A 30 2.04 10.67 28.21
C ASP A 30 2.75 10.88 29.55
N PRO A 31 3.76 11.78 29.65
CA PRO A 31 4.50 11.99 30.88
C PRO A 31 3.66 12.53 32.04
N SER A 32 2.52 13.14 31.77
CA SER A 32 1.67 13.81 32.77
C SER A 32 0.78 12.84 33.54
N ASN A 33 0.26 11.82 32.85
CA ASN A 33 -0.75 10.90 33.40
C ASN A 33 -0.45 9.42 33.14
N ASN A 34 0.69 9.11 32.49
CA ASN A 34 1.10 7.75 32.08
C ASN A 34 0.14 7.09 31.07
N ASP A 35 -0.76 7.79 30.44
CA ASP A 35 -1.64 7.26 29.43
C ASP A 35 -0.87 6.76 28.21
N VAL A 36 -1.30 5.67 27.62
CA VAL A 36 -0.65 5.08 26.47
C VAL A 36 -1.31 5.60 25.19
N ILE A 37 -0.50 6.26 24.37
CA ILE A 37 -0.89 6.70 23.03
C ILE A 37 -0.22 5.77 22.02
N SER A 38 -1.01 5.12 21.16
CA SER A 38 -0.49 4.31 20.06
C SER A 38 -1.01 4.82 18.72
N ILE A 39 -0.10 4.89 17.74
CA ILE A 39 -0.43 5.28 16.37
C ILE A 39 0.07 4.19 15.42
N ALA A 40 -0.81 3.75 14.52
CA ALA A 40 -0.45 2.84 13.44
C ALA A 40 -0.87 3.44 12.10
N ILE A 41 0.02 3.36 11.11
CA ILE A 41 -0.20 3.76 9.72
C ILE A 41 -0.10 2.53 8.86
N LYS A 42 -1.14 2.25 8.07
CA LYS A 42 -1.18 1.18 7.08
C LYS A 42 -1.55 1.75 5.73
N ALA A 43 -0.74 1.47 4.71
CA ALA A 43 -1.06 1.83 3.33
C ALA A 43 -1.29 0.58 2.47
N VAL A 44 -2.23 0.69 1.55
CA VAL A 44 -2.49 -0.29 0.51
C VAL A 44 -2.56 0.42 -0.84
N ASN A 45 -2.29 -0.33 -1.90
CA ASN A 45 -2.31 0.21 -3.25
C ASN A 45 -3.68 0.82 -3.58
N SER A 46 -3.68 2.05 -4.09
CA SER A 46 -4.86 2.74 -4.65
C SER A 46 -4.43 3.72 -5.73
N ARG A 47 -5.31 3.92 -6.71
CA ARG A 47 -5.08 4.86 -7.82
C ARG A 47 -4.98 6.32 -7.34
N TYR A 48 -5.73 6.68 -6.31
CA TYR A 48 -5.78 8.02 -5.72
C TYR A 48 -5.33 7.97 -4.26
N LEU A 49 -4.96 9.13 -3.73
CA LEU A 49 -4.70 9.26 -2.31
C LEU A 49 -6.04 9.31 -1.56
N GLU A 50 -6.29 8.32 -0.75
CA GLU A 50 -7.40 8.27 0.19
C GLU A 50 -6.81 8.14 1.60
N SER A 51 -7.19 9.02 2.52
CA SER A 51 -6.79 8.94 3.91
C SER A 51 -8.01 8.73 4.80
N LEU A 52 -7.96 7.71 5.63
CA LEU A 52 -8.95 7.45 6.67
C LEU A 52 -8.24 7.50 8.02
N CYS A 53 -8.67 8.44 8.87
CA CYS A 53 -8.19 8.54 10.23
C CYS A 53 -9.28 7.99 11.16
N SER A 54 -8.94 6.99 11.97
CA SER A 54 -9.80 6.44 13.01
C SER A 54 -9.18 6.69 14.37
N CYS A 55 -9.95 7.26 15.27
CA CYS A 55 -9.55 7.48 16.65
C CYS A 55 -10.70 7.12 17.59
N ASN A 56 -10.38 6.67 18.79
CA ASN A 56 -11.35 6.43 19.85
C ASN A 56 -11.75 7.71 20.61
N TYR A 57 -11.19 8.88 20.22
CA TYR A 57 -11.50 10.22 20.73
C TYR A 57 -11.77 11.20 19.59
N GLU A 58 -12.45 12.30 19.87
CA GLU A 58 -12.65 13.37 18.90
C GLU A 58 -11.34 14.13 18.67
N LEU A 59 -10.78 14.03 17.47
CA LEU A 59 -9.51 14.66 17.09
C LEU A 59 -9.66 16.16 16.73
N GLY A 60 -10.86 16.63 16.42
CA GLY A 60 -11.13 18.04 16.08
C GLY A 60 -10.18 18.58 14.98
N SER A 61 -9.41 19.63 15.32
CA SER A 61 -8.45 20.26 14.41
C SER A 61 -7.24 19.40 14.06
N LEU A 62 -6.90 18.43 14.91
CA LEU A 62 -5.75 17.55 14.75
C LEU A 62 -5.87 16.65 13.51
N GLU A 63 -7.07 16.19 13.19
CA GLU A 63 -7.31 15.38 11.99
C GLU A 63 -6.96 16.13 10.70
N GLN A 64 -7.31 17.41 10.63
CA GLN A 64 -6.99 18.25 9.47
C GLN A 64 -5.49 18.43 9.31
N GLU A 65 -4.76 18.63 10.41
CA GLU A 65 -3.31 18.80 10.41
C GLU A 65 -2.59 17.49 10.01
N ILE A 66 -3.03 16.34 10.54
CA ILE A 66 -2.52 15.01 10.15
C ILE A 66 -2.72 14.80 8.65
N ASN A 67 -3.91 15.08 8.14
CA ASN A 67 -4.22 14.96 6.71
C ASN A 67 -3.38 15.92 5.85
N ARG A 68 -3.08 17.13 6.34
CA ARG A 68 -2.20 18.09 5.65
C ARG A 68 -0.78 17.58 5.55
N ILE A 69 -0.22 17.08 6.66
CA ILE A 69 1.13 16.51 6.69
C ILE A 69 1.24 15.30 5.73
N LEU A 70 0.22 14.44 5.74
CA LEU A 70 0.17 13.25 4.90
C LEU A 70 0.16 13.60 3.41
N LYS A 71 -0.73 14.52 2.97
CA LYS A 71 -0.83 14.96 1.57
C LYS A 71 0.45 15.57 1.02
N ASN A 72 1.26 16.18 1.89
CA ASN A 72 2.55 16.75 1.50
C ASN A 72 3.61 15.68 1.22
N LYS A 73 3.51 14.51 1.88
CA LYS A 73 4.53 13.44 1.79
C LYS A 73 4.14 12.28 0.89
N ILE A 74 2.85 12.01 0.71
CA ILE A 74 2.35 10.86 -0.03
C ILE A 74 1.35 11.33 -1.07
N LYS A 75 1.50 10.86 -2.31
CA LYS A 75 0.70 11.28 -3.46
C LYS A 75 -0.37 10.26 -3.87
N ARG A 76 -0.14 8.97 -3.58
CA ARG A 76 -1.02 7.86 -3.97
C ARG A 76 -1.11 6.82 -2.87
N GLY A 77 -2.19 6.04 -2.90
CA GLY A 77 -2.43 4.96 -1.95
C GLY A 77 -3.61 5.22 -1.02
N LYS A 78 -4.20 4.15 -0.50
CA LYS A 78 -5.22 4.23 0.56
C LYS A 78 -4.53 4.04 1.90
N ILE A 79 -4.55 5.09 2.73
CA ILE A 79 -3.84 5.15 3.99
C ILE A 79 -4.85 5.12 5.13
N ASN A 80 -4.73 4.13 5.98
CA ASN A 80 -5.50 4.01 7.21
C ASN A 80 -4.59 4.38 8.37
N ILE A 81 -4.98 5.41 9.11
CA ILE A 81 -4.32 5.86 10.33
C ILE A 81 -5.22 5.47 11.49
N SER A 82 -4.73 4.67 12.41
CA SER A 82 -5.43 4.36 13.65
C SER A 82 -4.67 4.97 14.82
N ILE A 83 -5.35 5.80 15.58
CA ILE A 83 -4.87 6.44 16.79
C ILE A 83 -5.66 5.87 17.94
N SER A 84 -4.98 5.27 18.91
CA SER A 84 -5.60 4.73 20.11
C SER A 84 -4.99 5.43 21.32
N TYR A 85 -5.85 5.99 22.12
CA TYR A 85 -5.52 6.59 23.39
C TYR A 85 -6.10 5.71 24.50
N GLN A 86 -5.25 5.16 25.34
CA GLN A 86 -5.62 4.31 26.46
C GLN A 86 -5.22 4.98 27.77
N PRO A 87 -6.19 5.51 28.51
CA PRO A 87 -5.89 6.01 29.84
C PRO A 87 -5.34 4.87 30.70
N GLN A 88 -4.22 5.13 31.36
CA GLN A 88 -3.73 4.17 32.35
C GLN A 88 -4.70 4.21 33.51
N ALA A 89 -5.40 3.09 33.74
CA ALA A 89 -6.34 2.98 34.81
C ALA A 89 -5.66 3.35 36.13
N SER A 90 -5.96 4.54 36.65
CA SER A 90 -5.85 4.70 38.08
C SER A 90 -6.84 3.69 38.65
N ASN A 91 -6.35 2.72 39.44
CA ASN A 91 -7.21 1.77 40.18
C ASN A 91 -8.12 2.47 41.21
N ALA A 92 -8.22 3.79 41.13
CA ALA A 92 -9.12 4.59 41.94
C ALA A 92 -10.52 4.57 41.29
N LEU A 93 -11.45 3.87 41.90
CA LEU A 93 -12.86 4.01 41.66
C LEU A 93 -13.25 5.46 41.96
N GLU A 94 -13.43 6.28 40.94
CA GLU A 94 -14.01 7.61 41.14
C GLU A 94 -15.52 7.50 41.26
N LEU A 95 -16.05 8.03 42.34
CA LEU A 95 -17.49 8.09 42.58
C LEU A 95 -18.06 9.38 41.99
N ASN A 96 -19.04 9.26 41.10
CA ASN A 96 -19.84 10.38 40.70
C ASN A 96 -20.79 10.78 41.86
N THR A 97 -20.34 11.74 42.66
CA THR A 97 -21.07 12.20 43.85
C THR A 97 -22.45 12.77 43.52
N GLN A 98 -22.67 13.37 42.37
CA GLN A 98 -23.97 13.88 41.94
C GLN A 98 -24.96 12.74 41.67
N VAL A 99 -24.55 11.73 40.89
CA VAL A 99 -25.40 10.56 40.62
C VAL A 99 -25.60 9.76 41.88
N LEU A 100 -24.58 9.56 42.70
CA LEU A 100 -24.66 8.86 43.96
C LEU A 100 -25.71 9.53 44.91
N ASN A 101 -25.62 10.85 45.09
CA ASN A 101 -26.56 11.57 45.91
C ASN A 101 -28.00 11.46 45.38
N SER A 102 -28.19 11.58 44.06
CA SER A 102 -29.51 11.41 43.44
C SER A 102 -30.10 10.01 43.69
N VAL A 103 -29.26 8.96 43.55
CA VAL A 103 -29.65 7.59 43.84
C VAL A 103 -30.04 7.40 45.31
N LEU A 104 -29.25 7.95 46.24
CA LEU A 104 -29.51 7.87 47.68
C LEU A 104 -30.80 8.61 48.06
N ASP A 105 -31.07 9.78 47.48
CA ASP A 105 -32.29 10.54 47.69
C ASP A 105 -33.52 9.77 47.21
N HIS A 106 -33.50 9.19 46.02
CA HIS A 106 -34.61 8.36 45.53
C HIS A 106 -34.79 7.08 46.35
N LEU A 107 -33.69 6.45 46.80
CA LEU A 107 -33.80 5.29 47.72
C LEU A 107 -34.46 5.68 49.04
N SER A 108 -34.18 6.87 49.58
CA SER A 108 -34.80 7.37 50.82
C SER A 108 -36.33 7.60 50.64
N ILE A 109 -36.74 8.08 49.47
CA ILE A 109 -38.17 8.26 49.14
C ILE A 109 -38.86 6.89 49.01
N ILE A 110 -38.24 5.92 48.33
CA ILE A 110 -38.74 4.57 48.16
C ILE A 110 -38.92 3.89 49.55
N GLN A 111 -37.93 4.02 50.43
CA GLN A 111 -38.02 3.47 51.79
C GLN A 111 -39.17 4.07 52.59
N LYS A 112 -39.43 5.39 52.49
CA LYS A 112 -40.57 6.05 53.13
C LYS A 112 -41.89 5.50 52.59
N GLU A 113 -42.02 5.39 51.27
CA GLU A 113 -43.23 4.82 50.64
C GLU A 113 -43.52 3.37 51.03
N ILE A 114 -42.47 2.53 51.10
CA ILE A 114 -42.62 1.12 51.54
C ILE A 114 -43.04 1.06 53.01
N LYS A 115 -42.46 1.88 53.88
CA LYS A 115 -42.85 1.95 55.30
C LYS A 115 -44.31 2.41 55.48
N LEU A 116 -44.80 3.33 54.64
CA LEU A 116 -46.20 3.78 54.66
C LEU A 116 -47.20 2.70 54.17
N ARG A 117 -46.75 1.77 53.31
CA ARG A 117 -47.62 0.72 52.75
C ARG A 117 -47.63 -0.58 53.55
N ASN A 118 -46.62 -0.83 54.38
CA ASN A 118 -46.45 -2.07 55.17
C ASN A 118 -46.58 -1.77 56.67
N GLU A 119 -47.80 -1.76 57.18
CA GLU A 119 -48.08 -1.59 58.64
C GLU A 119 -47.70 -2.80 59.50
N ALA A 120 -47.33 -3.98 58.94
CA ALA A 120 -47.27 -5.22 59.72
C ALA A 120 -45.92 -5.99 59.71
N ASN A 121 -44.93 -5.65 58.88
CA ASN A 121 -43.63 -6.37 58.88
C ASN A 121 -42.47 -5.40 58.76
N HIS A 122 -41.73 -5.19 59.85
CA HIS A 122 -40.43 -4.50 59.89
C HIS A 122 -39.36 -5.36 59.20
N THR A 123 -39.35 -5.41 57.91
CA THR A 123 -38.18 -5.83 57.17
C THR A 123 -37.32 -4.58 56.89
N ASP A 124 -36.22 -4.41 57.63
CA ASP A 124 -35.22 -3.42 57.34
C ASP A 124 -34.60 -3.78 55.97
N TYR A 125 -34.99 -3.03 54.93
CA TYR A 125 -34.38 -3.13 53.62
C TYR A 125 -32.98 -2.50 53.69
N LEU A 126 -31.98 -3.36 54.02
CA LEU A 126 -30.57 -3.03 53.91
C LEU A 126 -30.22 -2.97 52.44
N PHE A 127 -30.01 -1.77 51.93
CA PHE A 127 -29.45 -1.60 50.57
C PHE A 127 -27.99 -2.00 50.60
N ASP A 128 -27.63 -2.99 49.79
CA ASP A 128 -26.27 -3.44 49.64
C ASP A 128 -25.42 -2.33 48.92
N ALA A 129 -24.45 -1.80 49.63
CA ALA A 129 -23.55 -0.77 49.12
C ALA A 129 -22.86 -1.19 47.77
N LEU A 130 -22.61 -2.49 47.58
CA LEU A 130 -22.09 -3.03 46.34
C LEU A 130 -23.05 -2.86 45.16
N ARG A 131 -24.38 -3.01 45.41
CA ARG A 131 -25.41 -2.79 44.36
C ARG A 131 -25.53 -1.33 43.98
N ILE A 132 -25.32 -0.40 44.91
CA ILE A 132 -25.29 1.04 44.63
C ILE A 132 -24.08 1.38 43.77
N LEU A 133 -22.92 0.80 44.08
CA LEU A 133 -21.67 0.98 43.28
C LEU A 133 -21.82 0.42 41.86
N THR A 134 -22.60 -0.62 41.65
CA THR A 134 -22.85 -1.20 40.32
C THR A 134 -23.93 -0.47 39.54
N PHE A 135 -24.58 0.53 40.10
CA PHE A 135 -25.60 1.31 39.40
C PHE A 135 -24.93 2.19 38.30
N PRO A 136 -25.48 2.18 37.06
CA PRO A 136 -24.91 2.90 35.95
C PRO A 136 -24.67 4.39 36.27
N GLY A 137 -23.43 4.83 36.15
CA GLY A 137 -23.04 6.23 36.37
C GLY A 137 -22.64 6.59 37.81
N VAL A 138 -22.75 5.69 38.80
CA VAL A 138 -22.29 5.90 40.20
C VAL A 138 -20.79 5.69 40.31
N ALA A 139 -20.30 4.57 39.80
CA ALA A 139 -18.86 4.30 39.73
C ALA A 139 -18.36 4.61 38.31
N ILE A 140 -17.39 5.48 38.20
CA ILE A 140 -16.70 5.78 36.93
C ILE A 140 -15.47 4.90 36.88
N ASN A 141 -15.57 3.80 36.12
CA ASN A 141 -14.39 2.99 35.80
C ASN A 141 -13.75 3.52 34.52
N HIS A 142 -12.63 4.16 34.61
CA HIS A 142 -11.81 4.57 33.44
C HIS A 142 -11.14 3.38 32.74
N ALA A 143 -11.26 2.14 33.29
CA ALA A 143 -10.51 0.96 32.84
C ALA A 143 -11.26 0.04 31.85
N HIS A 144 -12.56 0.17 31.63
CA HIS A 144 -13.31 -0.81 30.84
C HIS A 144 -14.27 -0.17 29.82
N ASN A 145 -13.72 0.28 28.68
CA ASN A 145 -14.50 0.44 27.45
C ASN A 145 -13.79 -0.22 26.25
N ALA A 146 -13.29 -1.46 26.44
CA ALA A 146 -12.79 -2.27 25.34
C ALA A 146 -13.86 -3.21 24.74
N ASP A 147 -15.04 -3.37 25.36
CA ASP A 147 -16.09 -4.24 24.83
C ASP A 147 -17.43 -3.52 24.72
N SER A 148 -17.77 -3.32 23.47
CA SER A 148 -19.11 -3.30 22.83
C SER A 148 -20.35 -2.87 23.65
N SER A 149 -21.07 -1.91 23.14
CA SER A 149 -22.50 -1.61 23.25
C SER A 149 -23.00 -0.67 24.36
N SER A 150 -22.14 0.15 24.96
CA SER A 150 -22.65 1.30 25.70
C SER A 150 -21.94 2.56 25.22
N GLN A 151 -22.61 3.35 24.39
CA GLN A 151 -22.22 4.70 24.00
C GLN A 151 -22.24 5.64 25.23
N ALA A 152 -21.27 5.50 26.12
CA ALA A 152 -20.86 6.60 26.95
C ALA A 152 -19.75 7.30 26.16
N ILE A 153 -20.15 8.22 25.28
CA ILE A 153 -19.27 9.21 24.68
C ILE A 153 -18.73 10.03 25.85
N ILE A 154 -17.57 9.62 26.39
CA ILE A 154 -16.77 10.51 27.22
C ILE A 154 -16.16 11.49 26.20
N CYS A 155 -16.83 12.63 25.99
CA CYS A 155 -16.26 13.79 25.31
C CYS A 155 -15.15 14.36 26.19
N SER A 156 -14.05 13.64 26.34
CA SER A 156 -12.81 14.23 26.83
C SER A 156 -12.12 14.85 25.62
N THR A 157 -12.24 16.16 25.52
CA THR A 157 -11.46 16.95 24.56
C THR A 157 -9.99 16.75 24.86
N ILE A 158 -9.22 16.38 23.84
CA ILE A 158 -7.77 16.22 23.92
C ILE A 158 -7.18 17.58 24.31
N SER A 159 -6.33 17.62 25.33
CA SER A 159 -5.65 18.85 25.74
C SER A 159 -4.63 19.29 24.68
N PRO A 160 -4.31 20.59 24.58
CA PRO A 160 -3.29 21.10 23.65
C PRO A 160 -1.93 20.42 23.82
N GLU A 161 -1.58 20.02 25.03
CA GLU A 161 -0.33 19.27 25.31
C GLU A 161 -0.37 17.86 24.72
N GLN A 162 -1.49 17.17 24.84
CA GLN A 162 -1.71 15.84 24.25
C GLN A 162 -1.74 15.92 22.72
N GLU A 163 -2.33 16.95 22.13
CA GLU A 163 -2.27 17.19 20.67
C GLU A 163 -0.82 17.24 20.19
N GLN A 164 0.07 17.92 20.92
CA GLN A 164 1.48 18.02 20.57
C GLN A 164 2.19 16.66 20.66
N ILE A 165 1.88 15.87 21.68
CA ILE A 165 2.43 14.51 21.84
C ILE A 165 2.00 13.62 20.67
N ILE A 166 0.71 13.66 20.28
CA ILE A 166 0.16 12.90 19.17
C ILE A 166 0.83 13.32 17.85
N LEU A 167 0.99 14.63 17.58
CA LEU A 167 1.66 15.12 16.38
C LEU A 167 3.13 14.69 16.32
N ASN A 168 3.84 14.76 17.44
CA ASN A 168 5.23 14.31 17.49
C ASN A 168 5.33 12.81 17.23
N LEU A 169 4.49 12.00 17.87
CA LEU A 169 4.44 10.55 17.66
C LEU A 169 4.06 10.22 16.19
N PHE A 170 3.05 10.92 15.64
CA PHE A 170 2.64 10.76 14.25
C PHE A 170 3.80 11.02 13.28
N ASN A 171 4.58 12.08 13.48
CA ASN A 171 5.74 12.39 12.66
C ASN A 171 6.82 11.30 12.75
N GLN A 172 7.04 10.71 13.92
CA GLN A 172 7.97 9.60 14.11
C GLN A 172 7.48 8.33 13.40
N VAL A 173 6.19 7.98 13.54
CA VAL A 173 5.58 6.84 12.84
C VAL A 173 5.64 7.04 11.33
N LEU A 174 5.35 8.24 10.85
CA LEU A 174 5.40 8.58 9.42
C LEU A 174 6.83 8.46 8.86
N ALA A 175 7.85 8.88 9.63
CA ALA A 175 9.25 8.71 9.23
C ALA A 175 9.63 7.22 9.14
N LYS A 176 9.22 6.41 10.11
CA LYS A 176 9.45 4.96 10.11
C LYS A 176 8.70 4.28 8.97
N PHE A 177 7.47 4.70 8.71
CA PHE A 177 6.67 4.23 7.59
C PHE A 177 7.34 4.52 6.24
N ASP A 178 7.86 5.75 6.05
CA ASP A 178 8.56 6.14 4.83
C ASP A 178 9.85 5.33 4.61
N GLN A 179 10.62 5.08 5.68
CA GLN A 179 11.79 4.20 5.63
C GLN A 179 11.43 2.77 5.21
N GLN A 180 10.32 2.24 5.69
CA GLN A 180 9.87 0.90 5.32
C GLN A 180 9.46 0.84 3.85
N ARG A 181 8.76 1.87 3.35
CA ARG A 181 8.39 1.99 1.93
C ARG A 181 9.61 2.06 1.01
N ILE A 182 10.66 2.77 1.44
CA ILE A 182 11.93 2.83 0.70
C ILE A 182 12.57 1.44 0.63
N LYS A 183 12.69 0.72 1.75
CA LYS A 183 13.25 -0.64 1.77
C LYS A 183 12.49 -1.62 0.90
N GLU A 184 11.15 -1.54 0.91
CA GLU A 184 10.31 -2.36 0.05
C GLU A 184 10.46 -1.97 -1.42
N GLY A 185 10.59 -0.67 -1.70
CA GLY A 185 10.89 -0.15 -3.04
C GLY A 185 12.23 -0.63 -3.60
N GLU A 186 13.28 -0.67 -2.78
CA GLU A 186 14.59 -1.24 -3.15
C GLU A 186 14.50 -2.73 -3.50
N ALA A 187 13.71 -3.50 -2.75
CA ALA A 187 13.46 -4.91 -3.07
C ALA A 187 12.68 -5.08 -4.38
N LEU A 188 11.67 -4.23 -4.63
CA LEU A 188 10.93 -4.21 -5.89
C LEU A 188 11.84 -3.84 -7.08
N GLN A 189 12.72 -2.86 -6.90
CA GLN A 189 13.70 -2.46 -7.90
C GLN A 189 14.60 -3.63 -8.31
N ALA A 190 15.18 -4.34 -7.34
CA ALA A 190 16.03 -5.50 -7.61
C ALA A 190 15.30 -6.61 -8.39
N ILE A 191 14.02 -6.86 -8.07
CA ILE A 191 13.18 -7.83 -8.78
C ILE A 191 12.94 -7.36 -10.22
N LEU A 192 12.65 -6.08 -10.44
CA LEU A 192 12.43 -5.53 -11.78
C LEU A 192 13.71 -5.55 -12.62
N GLU A 193 14.86 -5.21 -12.04
CA GLU A 193 16.16 -5.29 -12.70
C GLU A 193 16.49 -6.72 -13.14
N GLN A 194 16.24 -7.71 -12.30
CA GLN A 194 16.45 -9.11 -12.67
C GLN A 194 15.58 -9.53 -13.86
N LYS A 195 14.29 -9.12 -13.86
CA LYS A 195 13.36 -9.49 -14.93
C LYS A 195 13.67 -8.78 -16.24
N ILE A 196 14.04 -7.50 -16.18
CA ILE A 196 14.36 -6.73 -17.38
C ILE A 196 15.67 -7.23 -18.03
N ASN A 197 16.67 -7.62 -17.22
CA ASN A 197 17.88 -8.25 -17.73
C ASN A 197 17.57 -9.56 -18.48
N LYS A 198 16.61 -10.33 -17.97
CA LYS A 198 16.16 -11.55 -18.68
C LYS A 198 15.44 -11.23 -19.99
N VAL A 199 14.67 -10.14 -20.04
CA VAL A 199 14.08 -9.61 -21.29
C VAL A 199 15.19 -9.26 -22.28
N GLU A 200 16.27 -8.58 -21.84
CA GLU A 200 17.42 -8.25 -22.70
C GLU A 200 18.14 -9.50 -23.24
N GLU A 201 18.31 -10.54 -22.43
CA GLU A 201 18.86 -11.83 -22.88
C GLU A 201 18.00 -12.44 -24.00
N LEU A 202 16.68 -12.47 -23.82
CA LEU A 202 15.76 -12.99 -24.85
C LEU A 202 15.78 -12.13 -26.11
N LEU A 203 15.83 -10.81 -26.00
CA LEU A 203 15.98 -9.91 -27.13
C LEU A 203 17.32 -10.12 -27.86
N SER A 204 18.40 -10.35 -27.13
CA SER A 204 19.72 -10.65 -27.74
C SER A 204 19.67 -11.93 -28.55
N PHE A 205 18.94 -12.96 -28.09
CA PHE A 205 18.73 -14.19 -28.82
C PHE A 205 17.90 -13.98 -30.11
N ILE A 206 16.85 -13.15 -30.07
CA ILE A 206 16.09 -12.75 -31.26
C ILE A 206 16.99 -12.04 -32.26
N GLY A 207 17.79 -11.06 -31.78
CA GLY A 207 18.71 -10.30 -32.63
C GLY A 207 19.76 -11.14 -33.34
N ALA A 208 20.24 -12.19 -32.67
CA ALA A 208 21.18 -13.15 -33.28
C ALA A 208 20.56 -14.00 -34.39
N LYS A 209 19.24 -14.32 -34.27
CA LYS A 209 18.52 -15.12 -35.28
C LYS A 209 17.96 -14.29 -36.43
N GLN A 210 17.71 -12.99 -36.23
CA GLN A 210 17.08 -12.11 -37.19
C GLN A 210 17.69 -12.16 -38.60
N PRO A 211 19.03 -12.15 -38.79
CA PRO A 211 19.62 -12.20 -40.14
C PRO A 211 19.33 -13.49 -40.90
N TYR A 212 18.98 -14.56 -40.20
CA TYR A 212 18.74 -15.90 -40.77
C TYR A 212 17.27 -16.19 -41.03
N LEU A 213 16.34 -15.35 -40.56
CA LEU A 213 14.88 -15.62 -40.67
C LEU A 213 14.43 -15.76 -42.12
N VAL A 214 14.92 -14.93 -43.04
CA VAL A 214 14.59 -14.98 -44.46
C VAL A 214 15.05 -16.27 -45.09
N SER A 215 16.31 -16.72 -44.80
CA SER A 215 16.83 -17.98 -45.31
C SER A 215 16.07 -19.20 -44.74
N MET A 216 15.72 -19.16 -43.47
CA MET A 216 14.93 -20.23 -42.85
C MET A 216 13.52 -20.34 -43.46
N GLU A 217 12.87 -19.23 -43.76
CA GLU A 217 11.56 -19.24 -44.39
C GLU A 217 11.62 -19.71 -45.84
N ARG A 218 12.66 -19.31 -46.55
CA ARG A 218 12.96 -19.83 -47.90
C ARG A 218 13.15 -21.33 -47.90
N ASP A 219 13.97 -21.85 -46.97
CA ASP A 219 14.24 -23.30 -46.87
C ASP A 219 12.96 -24.07 -46.50
N ARG A 220 12.17 -23.53 -45.58
CA ARG A 220 10.87 -24.12 -45.20
C ARG A 220 9.89 -24.22 -46.38
N LEU A 221 9.80 -23.14 -47.16
CA LEU A 221 8.96 -23.08 -48.35
C LEU A 221 9.45 -24.10 -49.39
N MET A 222 10.77 -24.18 -49.65
CA MET A 222 11.37 -25.12 -50.55
C MET A 222 11.09 -26.58 -50.15
N GLN A 223 11.19 -26.90 -48.87
CA GLN A 223 10.86 -28.25 -48.37
C GLN A 223 9.39 -28.61 -48.57
N LYS A 224 8.47 -27.66 -48.31
CA LYS A 224 7.04 -27.92 -48.59
C LYS A 224 6.76 -28.18 -50.04
N ILE A 225 7.37 -27.45 -50.96
CA ILE A 225 7.22 -27.62 -52.40
C ILE A 225 7.76 -28.94 -52.86
N LYS A 226 8.96 -29.32 -52.42
CA LYS A 226 9.54 -30.64 -52.73
C LYS A 226 8.64 -31.79 -52.26
N GLY A 227 7.97 -31.63 -51.12
CA GLY A 227 7.03 -32.62 -50.60
C GLY A 227 5.76 -32.76 -51.47
N LEU A 228 5.36 -31.70 -52.16
CA LEU A 228 4.20 -31.71 -53.06
C LEU A 228 4.51 -32.25 -54.48
N LYS A 229 5.80 -32.46 -54.82
CA LYS A 229 6.25 -32.90 -56.15
C LYS A 229 5.72 -32.04 -57.30
N ILE A 230 5.62 -30.73 -57.09
CA ILE A 230 5.16 -29.79 -58.07
C ILE A 230 6.36 -29.03 -58.64
N ASP A 231 6.40 -28.85 -59.96
CA ASP A 231 7.38 -28.02 -60.63
C ASP A 231 6.92 -26.56 -60.57
N ILE A 232 7.74 -25.69 -59.99
CA ILE A 232 7.35 -24.27 -59.77
C ILE A 232 8.33 -23.39 -60.53
N ASP A 233 7.76 -22.36 -61.14
CA ASP A 233 8.52 -21.28 -61.76
C ASP A 233 9.39 -20.56 -60.69
N PRO A 234 10.73 -20.48 -60.89
CA PRO A 234 11.66 -19.87 -59.95
C PRO A 234 11.30 -18.39 -59.63
N SER A 235 10.80 -17.64 -60.57
CA SER A 235 10.42 -16.25 -60.37
C SER A 235 9.22 -16.09 -59.43
N ARG A 236 8.22 -16.99 -59.53
CA ARG A 236 7.06 -17.03 -58.63
C ARG A 236 7.49 -17.48 -57.21
N PHE A 237 8.42 -18.40 -57.10
CA PHE A 237 8.95 -18.83 -55.83
C PHE A 237 9.65 -17.68 -55.07
N GLU A 238 10.55 -16.96 -55.75
CA GLU A 238 11.26 -15.80 -55.12
C GLU A 238 10.27 -14.67 -54.75
N SER A 239 9.25 -14.44 -55.54
CA SER A 239 8.19 -13.46 -55.22
C SER A 239 7.41 -13.85 -53.97
N GLU A 240 7.08 -15.13 -53.78
CA GLU A 240 6.38 -15.66 -52.60
C GLU A 240 7.26 -15.59 -51.36
N VAL A 241 8.56 -15.95 -51.50
CA VAL A 241 9.56 -15.80 -50.43
C VAL A 241 9.64 -14.33 -49.97
N ALA A 242 9.69 -13.37 -50.91
CA ALA A 242 9.74 -11.94 -50.58
C ALA A 242 8.49 -11.49 -49.83
N LEU A 243 7.31 -11.92 -50.27
CA LEU A 243 6.04 -11.61 -49.60
C LEU A 243 5.96 -12.18 -48.17
N LEU A 244 6.38 -13.43 -47.98
CA LEU A 244 6.40 -14.09 -46.68
C LEU A 244 7.44 -13.46 -45.75
N SER A 245 8.62 -13.11 -46.29
CA SER A 245 9.66 -12.43 -45.55
C SER A 245 9.19 -11.06 -45.04
N GLN A 246 8.45 -10.30 -45.86
CA GLN A 246 7.87 -9.02 -45.46
C GLN A 246 6.81 -9.22 -44.35
N LYS A 247 5.98 -10.27 -44.41
CA LYS A 247 4.98 -10.56 -43.38
C LYS A 247 5.61 -11.02 -42.05
N SER A 248 6.75 -11.68 -42.10
CA SER A 248 7.46 -12.20 -40.94
C SER A 248 8.59 -11.28 -40.48
N ASP A 249 8.71 -10.08 -41.05
CA ASP A 249 9.69 -9.08 -40.60
C ASP A 249 9.32 -8.56 -39.22
N ILE A 250 10.21 -8.78 -38.27
CA ILE A 250 10.08 -8.40 -36.85
C ILE A 250 11.07 -7.29 -36.46
N THR A 251 11.73 -6.66 -37.41
CA THR A 251 12.81 -5.70 -37.15
C THR A 251 12.31 -4.50 -36.35
N GLU A 252 11.16 -3.95 -36.74
CA GLU A 252 10.58 -2.80 -36.07
C GLU A 252 10.17 -3.14 -34.62
N GLU A 253 9.48 -4.26 -34.42
CA GLU A 253 9.08 -4.74 -33.09
C GLU A 253 10.29 -4.99 -32.17
N TYR A 254 11.33 -5.59 -32.73
CA TYR A 254 12.59 -5.83 -32.02
C TYR A 254 13.26 -4.53 -31.56
N ASP A 255 13.39 -3.55 -32.45
CA ASP A 255 14.00 -2.27 -32.16
C ASP A 255 13.19 -1.48 -31.12
N ARG A 256 11.87 -1.51 -31.22
CA ARG A 256 10.96 -0.89 -30.25
C ARG A 256 11.06 -1.58 -28.89
N LEU A 257 11.06 -2.90 -28.84
CA LEU A 257 11.26 -3.66 -27.59
C LEU A 257 12.58 -3.27 -26.91
N LYS A 258 13.68 -3.18 -27.66
CA LYS A 258 14.98 -2.71 -27.11
C LYS A 258 14.90 -1.29 -26.57
N CYS A 259 14.26 -0.39 -27.29
CA CYS A 259 14.12 1.00 -26.88
C CYS A 259 13.31 1.10 -25.57
N HIS A 260 12.18 0.42 -25.49
CA HIS A 260 11.32 0.43 -24.31
C HIS A 260 12.00 -0.25 -23.10
N THR A 261 12.70 -1.37 -23.31
CA THR A 261 13.48 -2.06 -22.27
C THR A 261 14.52 -1.12 -21.66
N LYS A 262 15.27 -0.40 -22.49
CA LYS A 262 16.24 0.60 -22.04
C LYS A 262 15.58 1.74 -21.25
N ALA A 263 14.45 2.25 -21.74
CA ALA A 263 13.69 3.29 -21.03
C ALA A 263 13.19 2.82 -19.66
N VAL A 264 12.82 1.55 -19.51
CA VAL A 264 12.44 0.96 -18.21
C VAL A 264 13.63 0.94 -17.26
N LEU A 265 14.83 0.49 -17.73
CA LEU A 265 16.06 0.50 -16.94
C LEU A 265 16.43 1.91 -16.46
N GLU A 266 16.35 2.91 -17.33
CA GLU A 266 16.62 4.30 -16.99
C GLU A 266 15.65 4.87 -15.93
N LEU A 267 14.38 4.44 -15.94
CA LEU A 267 13.38 4.87 -14.96
C LEU A 267 13.49 4.16 -13.62
N ILE A 268 14.01 2.93 -13.60
CA ILE A 268 14.20 2.15 -12.37
C ILE A 268 15.45 2.61 -11.62
N GLN A 269 16.48 3.09 -12.33
CA GLN A 269 17.70 3.56 -11.70
C GLN A 269 17.46 4.84 -10.91
N PRO A 270 18.16 5.01 -9.76
CA PRO A 270 18.07 6.23 -8.97
C PRO A 270 18.56 7.42 -9.81
N ASN A 271 17.70 8.38 -10.05
CA ASN A 271 18.03 9.60 -10.79
C ASN A 271 17.47 10.83 -10.05
N ASP A 272 18.04 12.01 -10.34
CA ASP A 272 17.67 13.28 -9.71
C ASP A 272 16.31 13.85 -10.18
N GLN A 273 15.50 13.07 -10.89
CA GLN A 273 14.20 13.53 -11.40
C GLN A 273 13.09 13.42 -10.35
N PRO A 274 12.16 14.39 -10.29
CA PRO A 274 11.05 14.32 -9.34
C PRO A 274 10.15 13.11 -9.64
N TYR A 275 9.87 12.36 -8.61
CA TYR A 275 9.20 11.06 -8.59
C TYR A 275 7.75 11.03 -9.09
N GLU A 276 7.14 12.17 -9.39
CA GLU A 276 5.68 12.33 -9.47
C GLU A 276 4.96 11.50 -10.55
N ALA A 277 5.65 10.74 -11.37
CA ALA A 277 4.99 9.95 -12.42
C ALA A 277 5.71 8.64 -12.78
N THR A 278 6.68 8.17 -11.99
CA THR A 278 7.50 6.99 -12.36
C THR A 278 6.65 5.74 -12.53
N GLY A 279 5.77 5.44 -11.57
CA GLY A 279 4.88 4.28 -11.67
C GLY A 279 3.92 4.34 -12.89
N LYS A 280 3.42 5.53 -13.24
CA LYS A 280 2.57 5.68 -14.44
C LYS A 280 3.36 5.53 -15.75
N LYS A 281 4.59 6.06 -15.79
CA LYS A 281 5.47 5.92 -16.95
C LYS A 281 5.88 4.46 -17.15
N LEU A 282 6.21 3.76 -16.06
CA LEU A 282 6.52 2.33 -16.08
C LEU A 282 5.32 1.51 -16.55
N ASP A 283 4.09 1.76 -16.03
CA ASP A 283 2.90 1.03 -16.50
C ASP A 283 2.63 1.26 -17.98
N PHE A 284 2.82 2.48 -18.47
CA PHE A 284 2.74 2.78 -19.90
C PHE A 284 3.78 1.99 -20.72
N LEU A 285 5.05 1.96 -20.28
CA LEU A 285 6.09 1.19 -20.96
C LEU A 285 5.80 -0.32 -20.95
N MET A 286 5.21 -0.86 -19.88
CA MET A 286 4.77 -2.25 -19.86
C MET A 286 3.67 -2.52 -20.89
N GLN A 287 2.75 -1.59 -21.10
CA GLN A 287 1.71 -1.71 -22.13
C GLN A 287 2.31 -1.70 -23.53
N GLU A 288 3.28 -0.82 -23.80
CA GLU A 288 3.98 -0.78 -25.10
C GLU A 288 4.82 -2.06 -25.31
N LEU A 289 5.59 -2.51 -24.29
CA LEU A 289 6.31 -3.79 -24.37
C LEU A 289 5.37 -4.96 -24.67
N MET A 290 4.22 -5.03 -24.02
CA MET A 290 3.22 -6.06 -24.26
C MET A 290 2.65 -5.99 -25.68
N ARG A 291 2.39 -4.79 -26.19
CA ARG A 291 1.92 -4.55 -27.55
C ARG A 291 2.92 -5.04 -28.59
N GLU A 292 4.17 -4.61 -28.49
CA GLU A 292 5.22 -5.01 -29.42
C GLU A 292 5.50 -6.52 -29.35
N THR A 293 5.45 -7.11 -28.15
CA THR A 293 5.59 -8.57 -27.98
C THR A 293 4.43 -9.34 -28.62
N ASN A 294 3.18 -8.81 -28.56
CA ASN A 294 2.04 -9.42 -29.24
C ASN A 294 2.19 -9.38 -30.75
N THR A 295 2.68 -8.25 -31.30
CA THR A 295 2.92 -8.12 -32.74
C THR A 295 4.05 -9.06 -33.18
N LEU A 296 5.14 -9.12 -32.43
CA LEU A 296 6.23 -10.05 -32.66
C LEU A 296 5.73 -11.52 -32.65
N ALA A 297 4.92 -11.90 -31.66
CA ALA A 297 4.35 -13.23 -31.57
C ALA A 297 3.48 -13.60 -32.81
N SER A 298 2.73 -12.63 -33.33
CA SER A 298 1.89 -12.86 -34.53
C SER A 298 2.68 -12.99 -35.82
N LYS A 299 3.88 -12.40 -35.87
CA LYS A 299 4.82 -12.47 -37.01
C LYS A 299 5.83 -13.62 -36.88
N ALA A 300 5.90 -14.27 -35.70
CA ALA A 300 6.85 -15.33 -35.43
C ALA A 300 6.66 -16.53 -36.37
N SER A 301 7.66 -16.80 -37.22
CA SER A 301 7.65 -17.87 -38.22
C SER A 301 8.22 -19.21 -37.70
N THR A 302 8.95 -19.20 -36.59
CA THR A 302 9.58 -20.37 -35.99
C THR A 302 9.07 -20.65 -34.57
N LEU A 303 9.08 -21.93 -34.16
CA LEU A 303 8.67 -22.31 -32.80
C LEU A 303 9.50 -21.60 -31.73
N ASP A 304 10.81 -21.50 -31.91
CA ASP A 304 11.68 -20.81 -30.94
C ASP A 304 11.28 -19.35 -30.73
N LEU A 305 10.89 -18.63 -31.79
CA LEU A 305 10.42 -17.24 -31.67
C LEU A 305 9.07 -17.16 -30.96
N VAL A 306 8.19 -18.15 -31.18
CA VAL A 306 6.90 -18.24 -30.48
C VAL A 306 7.14 -18.47 -29.00
N ASP A 307 8.03 -19.39 -28.63
CA ASP A 307 8.36 -19.70 -27.23
C ASP A 307 8.97 -18.50 -26.52
N ILE A 308 9.90 -17.79 -27.18
CA ILE A 308 10.49 -16.54 -26.65
C ILE A 308 9.42 -15.47 -26.48
N ALA A 309 8.51 -15.31 -27.43
CA ALA A 309 7.44 -14.32 -27.32
C ALA A 309 6.49 -14.64 -26.16
N VAL A 310 6.23 -15.91 -25.88
CA VAL A 310 5.44 -16.34 -24.71
C VAL A 310 6.19 -16.01 -23.42
N GLU A 311 7.50 -16.30 -23.35
CA GLU A 311 8.32 -16.00 -22.17
C GLU A 311 8.40 -14.49 -21.91
N LEU A 312 8.58 -13.67 -22.96
CA LEU A 312 8.53 -12.21 -22.88
C LEU A 312 7.20 -11.73 -22.30
N LYS A 313 6.05 -12.24 -22.77
CA LYS A 313 4.73 -11.89 -22.24
C LYS A 313 4.62 -12.17 -20.75
N VAL A 314 5.07 -13.34 -20.31
CA VAL A 314 5.04 -13.73 -18.90
C VAL A 314 5.89 -12.77 -18.05
N LEU A 315 7.11 -12.45 -18.51
CA LEU A 315 8.01 -11.53 -17.81
C LEU A 315 7.43 -10.12 -17.72
N ILE A 316 6.86 -9.60 -18.82
CA ILE A 316 6.26 -8.28 -18.88
C ILE A 316 5.03 -8.19 -17.96
N ASP A 317 4.19 -9.22 -17.95
CA ASP A 317 2.99 -9.25 -17.09
C ASP A 317 3.37 -9.29 -15.61
N GLN A 318 4.36 -10.12 -15.26
CA GLN A 318 4.91 -10.15 -13.90
C GLN A 318 5.54 -8.82 -13.47
N MET A 319 6.26 -8.12 -14.37
CA MET A 319 6.80 -6.78 -14.08
C MET A 319 5.67 -5.77 -13.88
N ARG A 320 4.64 -5.81 -14.72
CA ARG A 320 3.48 -4.93 -14.63
C ARG A 320 2.76 -5.06 -13.29
N GLU A 321 2.60 -6.28 -12.79
CA GLU A 321 2.02 -6.54 -11.47
C GLU A 321 2.82 -5.88 -10.35
N GLN A 322 4.17 -5.99 -10.39
CA GLN A 322 5.05 -5.35 -9.41
C GLN A 322 5.02 -3.82 -9.51
N ILE A 323 4.98 -3.28 -10.72
CA ILE A 323 4.94 -1.83 -10.98
C ILE A 323 3.66 -1.18 -10.41
N GLN A 324 2.55 -1.91 -10.32
CA GLN A 324 1.33 -1.41 -9.69
C GLN A 324 1.52 -1.05 -8.21
N ASN A 325 2.55 -1.59 -7.55
CA ASN A 325 2.89 -1.29 -6.16
C ASN A 325 3.92 -0.15 -6.02
N ILE A 326 4.32 0.50 -7.11
CA ILE A 326 5.30 1.60 -7.13
C ILE A 326 4.57 2.94 -7.17
N GLU A 327 4.97 3.83 -6.25
CA GLU A 327 4.51 5.23 -6.24
C GLU A 327 5.28 6.09 -7.23
#